data_057112955a06a8a158661cedfe4d0b16
#
_entry.id   057112955a06a8a158661cedfe4d0b16
#
_cell.length_a   1.000
_cell.length_b   1.000
_cell.length_c   1.000
_cell.angle_alpha   90.00
_cell.angle_beta   90.00
_cell.angle_gamma   90.00
#
_symmetry.space_group_name_H-M   'P 1'
#
loop_
_entity.id
_entity.type
_entity.pdbx_description
1 polymer ?
#
loop_
_entity_poly.entity_id
_entity_poly.type
_entity_poly.pdbx_seq_one_letter_code
_entity_poly.pdbx_strand_id
1 'polypeptide(L)'
;DPKGGQFKVSDLTNGTYTLKETSAPNGFDVSKTKTYTIVIENGQVTSSGLPSAGNIENSRLTGTVNWKKTDETDTSKLLAGSEWKLYKTRNFSWDNGNAVYTETGSTDPVATIKDCVNSSEKTCSAQTGQYTDRDGEAGKFSIVGLEWGEYQLVESKAPDGYNIDTTPHVFRIGPAEGANVKGTWYTSSGFKPETTADYQKSAAFTVDGGSITNTPGVVLPGTGGEGVNKMYAAGFLAVAIAVAGLALSLRRRQ
;
A
#
# COMPACT_ATOMS: atom_id res chain seq x y z
N ASP A 1 -12.42 27.67 21.19
CA ASP A 1 -11.37 26.69 20.93
C ASP A 1 -10.00 27.35 21.15
N PRO A 2 -9.34 27.09 22.28
CA PRO A 2 -8.09 27.77 22.64
C PRO A 2 -6.85 27.25 21.92
N LYS A 3 -6.91 26.04 21.35
CA LYS A 3 -5.84 25.40 20.58
C LYS A 3 -6.42 24.45 19.53
N GLY A 4 -5.76 24.31 18.40
CA GLY A 4 -6.15 23.35 17.38
C GLY A 4 -6.29 21.93 17.95
N GLY A 5 -7.40 21.26 17.68
CA GLY A 5 -7.73 19.93 18.18
C GLY A 5 -8.24 19.88 19.63
N GLN A 6 -8.38 21.01 20.32
CA GLN A 6 -8.98 21.08 21.66
C GLN A 6 -10.31 21.80 21.59
N PHE A 7 -11.35 21.17 22.12
CA PHE A 7 -12.71 21.71 22.12
C PHE A 7 -13.18 21.92 23.57
N LYS A 8 -13.79 23.08 23.82
CA LYS A 8 -14.46 23.36 25.07
C LYS A 8 -15.85 23.95 24.78
N VAL A 9 -16.85 23.33 25.33
CA VAL A 9 -18.21 23.85 25.32
C VAL A 9 -18.57 24.26 26.74
N SER A 10 -18.97 25.51 26.93
CA SER A 10 -19.39 26.07 28.21
C SER A 10 -20.87 26.49 28.21
N ASP A 11 -21.38 26.83 29.37
CA ASP A 11 -22.72 27.40 29.54
C ASP A 11 -23.87 26.48 29.11
N LEU A 12 -23.64 25.17 29.16
CA LEU A 12 -24.68 24.17 28.93
C LEU A 12 -25.62 24.09 30.10
N THR A 13 -26.91 24.18 29.83
CA THR A 13 -27.99 24.00 30.82
C THR A 13 -28.18 22.51 31.13
N ASN A 14 -29.01 22.20 32.15
CA ASN A 14 -29.40 20.82 32.44
C ASN A 14 -30.11 20.21 31.22
N GLY A 15 -29.70 18.98 30.85
CA GLY A 15 -30.26 18.28 29.70
C GLY A 15 -29.33 17.22 29.15
N THR A 16 -29.77 16.52 28.11
CA THR A 16 -29.02 15.50 27.37
C THR A 16 -28.57 16.09 26.05
N TYR A 17 -27.27 16.00 25.79
CA TYR A 17 -26.61 16.55 24.62
C TYR A 17 -26.01 15.44 23.79
N THR A 18 -26.01 15.64 22.48
CA THR A 18 -25.32 14.74 21.52
C THR A 18 -24.18 15.48 20.86
N LEU A 19 -22.97 14.95 21.02
CA LEU A 19 -21.80 15.42 20.32
C LEU A 19 -21.48 14.48 19.17
N LYS A 20 -21.39 15.03 17.96
CA LYS A 20 -21.04 14.29 16.75
C LYS A 20 -20.09 15.14 15.91
N GLU A 21 -19.01 14.54 15.45
CA GLU A 21 -18.14 15.15 14.46
C GLU A 21 -18.83 15.11 13.08
N THR A 22 -18.95 16.24 12.43
CA THR A 22 -19.61 16.40 11.12
C THR A 22 -18.61 16.57 9.98
N SER A 23 -17.36 16.87 10.31
CA SER A 23 -16.26 17.00 9.36
C SER A 23 -14.97 16.53 10.03
N ALA A 24 -14.28 15.60 9.43
CA ALA A 24 -12.97 15.14 9.87
C ALA A 24 -11.85 16.03 9.31
N PRO A 25 -10.67 16.07 9.95
CA PRO A 25 -9.50 16.66 9.35
C PRO A 25 -9.10 15.96 8.04
N ASN A 26 -8.34 16.65 7.19
CA ASN A 26 -7.87 16.09 5.93
C ASN A 26 -7.12 14.77 6.13
N GLY A 27 -7.45 13.75 5.35
CA GLY A 27 -6.84 12.43 5.45
C GLY A 27 -7.48 11.51 6.50
N PHE A 28 -8.60 11.92 7.10
CA PHE A 28 -9.34 11.09 8.06
C PHE A 28 -10.76 10.80 7.57
N ASP A 29 -11.25 9.63 7.97
CA ASP A 29 -12.54 9.08 7.53
C ASP A 29 -13.68 9.56 8.43
N VAL A 30 -14.45 10.52 7.94
CA VAL A 30 -15.63 11.06 8.65
C VAL A 30 -16.75 10.02 8.82
N SER A 31 -16.79 8.99 7.99
CA SER A 31 -17.84 7.95 8.07
C SER A 31 -17.70 7.07 9.32
N LYS A 32 -16.51 7.05 9.93
CA LYS A 32 -16.21 6.28 11.14
C LYS A 32 -16.29 7.09 12.43
N THR A 33 -16.78 8.34 12.36
CA THR A 33 -16.98 9.16 13.55
C THR A 33 -18.06 8.58 14.44
N LYS A 34 -17.83 8.67 15.75
CA LYS A 34 -18.76 8.20 16.77
C LYS A 34 -19.66 9.34 17.24
N THR A 35 -20.81 8.98 17.78
CA THR A 35 -21.72 9.91 18.46
C THR A 35 -21.59 9.68 19.95
N TYR A 36 -21.47 10.76 20.72
CA TYR A 36 -21.31 10.73 22.16
C TYR A 36 -22.50 11.42 22.83
N THR A 37 -23.04 10.82 23.89
CA THR A 37 -24.11 11.40 24.69
C THR A 37 -23.52 11.95 25.97
N ILE A 38 -23.91 13.19 26.32
CA ILE A 38 -23.46 13.89 27.53
C ILE A 38 -24.73 14.34 28.29
N VAL A 39 -24.81 14.02 29.58
CA VAL A 39 -25.91 14.40 30.43
C VAL A 39 -25.43 15.40 31.47
N ILE A 40 -26.16 16.51 31.60
CA ILE A 40 -25.89 17.56 32.58
C ILE A 40 -27.09 17.66 33.52
N GLU A 41 -26.83 17.54 34.82
CA GLU A 41 -27.81 17.71 35.88
C GLU A 41 -27.21 18.57 36.99
N ASN A 42 -28.00 19.52 37.51
CA ASN A 42 -27.55 20.46 38.54
C ASN A 42 -26.25 21.21 38.19
N GLY A 43 -26.06 21.52 36.91
CA GLY A 43 -24.87 22.21 36.43
C GLY A 43 -23.60 21.34 36.37
N GLN A 44 -23.73 20.02 36.55
CA GLN A 44 -22.61 19.07 36.53
C GLN A 44 -22.79 17.99 35.46
N VAL A 45 -21.71 17.52 34.88
CA VAL A 45 -21.75 16.37 33.98
C VAL A 45 -21.95 15.11 34.82
N THR A 46 -23.15 14.51 34.75
CA THR A 46 -23.48 13.27 35.47
C THR A 46 -23.21 12.01 34.67
N SER A 47 -23.23 12.12 33.34
CA SER A 47 -22.86 11.03 32.44
C SER A 47 -22.18 11.60 31.20
N SER A 48 -21.12 10.93 30.77
CA SER A 48 -20.44 11.25 29.53
C SER A 48 -20.06 9.96 28.79
N GLY A 49 -20.51 9.83 27.56
CA GLY A 49 -20.08 8.77 26.66
C GLY A 49 -18.71 9.02 26.02
N LEU A 50 -18.06 10.14 26.36
CA LEU A 50 -16.72 10.45 25.88
C LEU A 50 -15.69 9.44 26.44
N PRO A 51 -14.59 9.17 25.73
CA PRO A 51 -13.47 8.39 26.28
C PRO A 51 -12.96 9.02 27.57
N SER A 52 -12.51 8.19 28.52
CA SER A 52 -12.07 8.65 29.86
C SER A 52 -10.93 9.67 29.83
N ALA A 53 -10.07 9.61 28.81
CA ALA A 53 -9.00 10.59 28.59
C ALA A 53 -9.48 11.85 27.82
N GLY A 54 -10.75 11.91 27.41
CA GLY A 54 -11.30 13.01 26.60
C GLY A 54 -10.80 13.08 25.17
N ASN A 55 -9.99 12.13 24.73
CA ASN A 55 -9.45 12.10 23.34
C ASN A 55 -10.43 11.40 22.42
N ILE A 56 -10.85 12.11 21.37
CA ILE A 56 -11.66 11.56 20.27
C ILE A 56 -10.71 11.30 19.10
N GLU A 57 -10.57 10.02 18.73
CA GLU A 57 -9.68 9.58 17.67
C GLU A 57 -10.42 9.46 16.34
N ASN A 58 -9.79 9.94 15.29
CA ASN A 58 -10.24 9.76 13.91
C ASN A 58 -9.47 8.64 13.23
N SER A 59 -10.17 7.81 12.47
CA SER A 59 -9.56 6.79 11.62
C SER A 59 -8.92 7.44 10.39
N ARG A 60 -7.69 7.10 10.07
CA ARG A 60 -7.04 7.55 8.84
C ARG A 60 -7.72 6.94 7.62
N LEU A 61 -7.79 7.70 6.54
CA LEU A 61 -8.13 7.17 5.23
C LEU A 61 -7.02 6.21 4.76
N THR A 62 -7.44 5.12 4.16
CA THR A 62 -6.56 4.13 3.55
C THR A 62 -6.94 3.96 2.08
N GLY A 63 -6.12 3.23 1.34
CA GLY A 63 -6.40 2.93 -0.06
C GLY A 63 -6.16 1.48 -0.41
N THR A 64 -6.47 1.17 -1.65
CA THR A 64 -6.30 -0.15 -2.28
C THR A 64 -5.41 0.01 -3.49
N VAL A 65 -4.55 -0.97 -3.75
CA VAL A 65 -3.84 -1.10 -5.02
C VAL A 65 -4.19 -2.42 -5.66
N ASN A 66 -4.50 -2.40 -6.96
CA ASN A 66 -4.78 -3.57 -7.77
C ASN A 66 -3.78 -3.65 -8.92
N TRP A 67 -3.43 -4.86 -9.34
CA TRP A 67 -2.69 -5.11 -10.58
C TRP A 67 -2.94 -6.54 -11.06
N LYS A 68 -2.52 -6.81 -12.30
CA LYS A 68 -2.58 -8.13 -12.92
C LYS A 68 -1.17 -8.56 -13.30
N LYS A 69 -0.90 -9.85 -13.15
CA LYS A 69 0.30 -10.47 -13.71
C LYS A 69 -0.03 -11.17 -15.01
N THR A 70 0.60 -10.77 -16.10
CA THR A 70 0.25 -11.25 -17.45
C THR A 70 1.47 -11.64 -18.26
N ASP A 71 1.24 -12.42 -19.30
CA ASP A 71 2.25 -12.77 -20.30
C ASP A 71 2.56 -11.54 -21.17
N GLU A 72 3.84 -11.28 -21.46
CA GLU A 72 4.26 -10.16 -22.31
C GLU A 72 3.76 -10.28 -23.74
N THR A 73 3.67 -11.52 -24.25
CA THR A 73 3.23 -11.80 -25.62
C THR A 73 1.71 -11.92 -25.77
N ASP A 74 1.01 -12.18 -24.65
CA ASP A 74 -0.45 -12.26 -24.58
C ASP A 74 -0.94 -11.67 -23.25
N THR A 75 -1.22 -10.38 -23.24
CA THR A 75 -1.67 -9.68 -22.02
C THR A 75 -3.06 -10.09 -21.54
N SER A 76 -3.80 -10.92 -22.28
CA SER A 76 -5.05 -11.53 -21.82
C SER A 76 -4.81 -12.76 -20.92
N LYS A 77 -3.62 -13.35 -21.00
CA LYS A 77 -3.22 -14.52 -20.22
C LYS A 77 -2.71 -14.10 -18.84
N LEU A 78 -3.47 -14.43 -17.80
CA LEU A 78 -3.07 -14.23 -16.42
C LEU A 78 -2.05 -15.29 -15.99
N LEU A 79 -1.07 -14.88 -15.18
CA LEU A 79 0.02 -15.72 -14.71
C LEU A 79 -0.04 -15.87 -13.20
N ALA A 80 -0.32 -17.08 -12.74
CA ALA A 80 -0.40 -17.40 -11.32
C ALA A 80 0.97 -17.61 -10.65
N GLY A 81 1.04 -17.42 -9.33
CA GLY A 81 2.14 -17.88 -8.48
C GLY A 81 3.33 -16.93 -8.36
N SER A 82 3.20 -15.67 -8.83
CA SER A 82 4.21 -14.66 -8.54
C SER A 82 4.19 -14.23 -7.07
N GLU A 83 5.35 -13.78 -6.55
CA GLU A 83 5.47 -13.17 -5.23
C GLU A 83 6.13 -11.78 -5.35
N TRP A 84 5.69 -10.85 -4.51
CA TRP A 84 6.10 -9.46 -4.55
C TRP A 84 6.56 -8.99 -3.18
N LYS A 85 7.56 -8.12 -3.15
CA LYS A 85 7.92 -7.35 -1.96
C LYS A 85 7.33 -5.95 -2.08
N LEU A 86 6.58 -5.56 -1.06
CA LEU A 86 6.01 -4.22 -0.92
C LEU A 86 6.89 -3.41 0.02
N TYR A 87 7.38 -2.28 -0.44
CA TYR A 87 8.13 -1.33 0.35
C TYR A 87 7.32 -0.05 0.53
N LYS A 88 7.37 0.58 1.70
CA LYS A 88 6.89 1.95 1.89
C LYS A 88 8.10 2.87 1.81
N THR A 89 8.22 3.62 0.73
CA THR A 89 9.39 4.47 0.46
C THR A 89 9.26 5.84 1.08
N ARG A 90 8.04 6.40 1.12
CA ARG A 90 7.80 7.71 1.71
C ARG A 90 6.56 7.71 2.60
N ASN A 91 6.65 8.40 3.74
CA ASN A 91 5.54 8.70 4.63
C ASN A 91 4.80 9.93 4.14
N PHE A 92 3.48 9.89 4.29
CA PHE A 92 2.62 11.02 4.00
C PHE A 92 2.37 11.86 5.26
N SER A 93 2.32 13.18 5.08
CA SER A 93 1.86 14.14 6.09
C SER A 93 1.21 15.36 5.41
N TRP A 94 0.49 16.17 6.20
CA TRP A 94 0.05 17.49 5.80
C TRP A 94 0.98 18.55 6.41
N ASP A 95 1.46 19.47 5.58
CA ASP A 95 2.16 20.69 6.02
C ASP A 95 1.44 21.92 5.48
N ASN A 96 0.95 22.77 6.38
CA ASN A 96 0.18 23.96 6.04
C ASN A 96 -0.95 23.72 5.03
N GLY A 97 -1.60 22.54 5.10
CA GLY A 97 -2.68 22.14 4.21
C GLY A 97 -2.22 21.59 2.86
N ASN A 98 -0.93 21.40 2.64
CA ASN A 98 -0.38 20.77 1.45
C ASN A 98 0.09 19.34 1.75
N ALA A 99 -0.07 18.47 0.77
CA ALA A 99 0.42 17.09 0.84
C ALA A 99 1.95 17.05 0.76
N VAL A 100 2.59 16.42 1.73
CA VAL A 100 4.05 16.26 1.80
C VAL A 100 4.41 14.79 1.95
N TYR A 101 5.44 14.38 1.22
CA TYR A 101 5.98 13.03 1.26
C TYR A 101 7.45 13.06 1.68
N THR A 102 7.78 12.38 2.77
CA THR A 102 9.14 12.32 3.33
C THR A 102 9.66 10.89 3.30
N GLU A 103 10.92 10.73 2.89
CA GLU A 103 11.58 9.43 2.84
C GLU A 103 11.48 8.67 4.17
N THR A 104 11.19 7.38 4.12
CA THR A 104 11.16 6.54 5.33
C THR A 104 12.56 6.19 5.81
N GLY A 105 13.54 6.15 4.91
CA GLY A 105 14.87 5.64 5.17
C GLY A 105 14.94 4.11 5.40
N SER A 106 13.80 3.42 5.31
CA SER A 106 13.74 1.95 5.47
C SER A 106 14.05 1.26 4.16
N THR A 107 14.87 0.21 4.24
CA THR A 107 15.17 -0.71 3.15
C THR A 107 14.44 -2.05 3.26
N ASP A 108 13.70 -2.25 4.37
CA ASP A 108 12.97 -3.48 4.61
C ASP A 108 11.57 -3.43 3.97
N PRO A 109 11.10 -4.53 3.37
CA PRO A 109 9.74 -4.60 2.87
C PRO A 109 8.73 -4.58 4.02
N VAL A 110 7.66 -3.83 3.85
CA VAL A 110 6.53 -3.81 4.81
C VAL A 110 5.66 -5.05 4.69
N ALA A 111 5.73 -5.76 3.54
CA ALA A 111 5.07 -7.05 3.35
C ALA A 111 5.70 -7.84 2.19
N THR A 112 5.51 -9.17 2.24
CA THR A 112 5.66 -10.06 1.09
C THR A 112 4.27 -10.50 0.64
N ILE A 113 3.92 -10.19 -0.59
CA ILE A 113 2.61 -10.47 -1.18
C ILE A 113 2.76 -11.72 -2.04
N LYS A 114 1.93 -12.71 -1.78
CA LYS A 114 1.85 -13.94 -2.58
C LYS A 114 0.53 -13.97 -3.29
N ASP A 115 0.54 -14.40 -4.55
CA ASP A 115 -0.67 -14.64 -5.33
C ASP A 115 -1.61 -15.57 -4.57
N CYS A 116 -2.79 -15.11 -4.27
CA CYS A 116 -3.81 -15.92 -3.62
C CYS A 116 -4.75 -16.51 -4.65
N VAL A 117 -4.76 -17.83 -4.74
CA VAL A 117 -5.62 -18.55 -5.66
C VAL A 117 -6.75 -19.23 -4.90
N ASN A 118 -7.95 -18.69 -4.99
CA ASN A 118 -9.16 -19.27 -4.44
C ASN A 118 -10.25 -19.34 -5.53
N SER A 119 -10.28 -20.45 -6.25
CA SER A 119 -11.16 -20.64 -7.39
C SER A 119 -12.65 -20.67 -7.04
N SER A 120 -13.03 -20.91 -5.78
CA SER A 120 -14.42 -21.01 -5.35
C SER A 120 -15.04 -19.66 -4.97
N GLU A 121 -14.29 -18.80 -4.28
CA GLU A 121 -14.82 -17.54 -3.72
C GLU A 121 -14.31 -16.30 -4.44
N LYS A 122 -13.24 -16.41 -5.23
CA LYS A 122 -12.54 -15.28 -5.88
C LYS A 122 -12.09 -14.18 -4.91
N THR A 123 -12.06 -14.50 -3.61
CA THR A 123 -11.60 -13.63 -2.53
C THR A 123 -10.68 -14.38 -1.60
N CYS A 124 -9.73 -13.68 -1.00
CA CYS A 124 -8.78 -14.24 -0.07
C CYS A 124 -8.86 -13.57 1.29
N SER A 125 -9.60 -14.20 2.20
CA SER A 125 -9.71 -13.74 3.59
C SER A 125 -8.71 -14.42 4.54
N ALA A 126 -8.16 -15.56 4.14
CA ALA A 126 -7.40 -16.45 5.03
C ALA A 126 -5.91 -16.13 5.16
N GLN A 127 -5.38 -15.17 4.43
CA GLN A 127 -3.97 -14.78 4.56
C GLN A 127 -3.73 -13.94 5.81
N THR A 128 -2.75 -14.33 6.62
CA THR A 128 -2.33 -13.58 7.80
C THR A 128 -1.30 -12.53 7.42
N GLY A 129 -1.49 -11.30 7.94
CA GLY A 129 -0.61 -10.17 7.69
C GLY A 129 -1.37 -8.87 7.47
N GLN A 130 -0.68 -7.75 7.65
CA GLN A 130 -1.30 -6.44 7.48
C GLN A 130 -1.66 -6.18 6.01
N TYR A 131 -0.74 -6.51 5.11
CA TYR A 131 -0.93 -6.34 3.68
C TYR A 131 -0.77 -7.69 2.99
N THR A 132 -1.87 -8.22 2.49
CA THR A 132 -1.93 -9.51 1.78
C THR A 132 -2.82 -9.35 0.57
N ASP A 133 -2.65 -10.24 -0.40
CA ASP A 133 -3.53 -10.30 -1.55
C ASP A 133 -4.95 -10.69 -1.12
N ARG A 134 -5.94 -9.94 -1.59
CA ARG A 134 -7.37 -10.13 -1.34
C ARG A 134 -8.15 -10.58 -2.58
N ASP A 135 -7.54 -10.53 -3.76
CA ASP A 135 -8.12 -11.12 -4.96
C ASP A 135 -7.87 -12.64 -4.93
N GLY A 136 -8.87 -13.43 -5.24
CA GLY A 136 -8.75 -14.90 -5.27
C GLY A 136 -8.60 -15.44 -6.69
N GLU A 137 -8.55 -14.58 -7.70
CA GLU A 137 -8.32 -14.98 -9.07
C GLU A 137 -6.83 -15.03 -9.38
N ALA A 138 -6.36 -16.17 -9.84
CA ALA A 138 -4.95 -16.40 -10.15
C ALA A 138 -4.35 -15.31 -11.04
N GLY A 139 -3.24 -14.73 -10.62
CA GLY A 139 -2.56 -13.65 -11.35
C GLY A 139 -3.22 -12.28 -11.25
N LYS A 140 -4.25 -12.13 -10.41
CA LYS A 140 -4.79 -10.83 -10.00
C LYS A 140 -4.45 -10.55 -8.56
N PHE A 141 -4.19 -9.31 -8.26
CA PHE A 141 -3.77 -8.86 -6.94
C PHE A 141 -4.60 -7.67 -6.48
N SER A 142 -4.97 -7.68 -5.20
CA SER A 142 -5.64 -6.59 -4.52
C SER A 142 -5.12 -6.45 -3.10
N ILE A 143 -4.44 -5.36 -2.79
CA ILE A 143 -4.02 -5.04 -1.42
C ILE A 143 -4.87 -3.90 -0.90
N VAL A 144 -5.53 -4.14 0.23
CA VAL A 144 -6.43 -3.17 0.87
C VAL A 144 -5.83 -2.61 2.15
N GLY A 145 -6.33 -1.45 2.58
CA GLY A 145 -5.96 -0.86 3.86
C GLY A 145 -4.57 -0.21 3.88
N LEU A 146 -3.99 0.10 2.72
CA LEU A 146 -2.73 0.82 2.63
C LEU A 146 -2.90 2.23 3.20
N GLU A 147 -2.06 2.61 4.15
CA GLU A 147 -1.96 3.98 4.62
C GLU A 147 -1.52 4.91 3.48
N TRP A 148 -1.85 6.19 3.59
CA TRP A 148 -1.33 7.15 2.64
C TRP A 148 0.20 7.22 2.71
N GLY A 149 0.83 7.24 1.55
CA GLY A 149 2.27 7.17 1.39
C GLY A 149 2.67 6.79 -0.02
N GLU A 150 3.97 6.74 -0.28
CA GLU A 150 4.53 6.21 -1.50
C GLU A 150 5.04 4.79 -1.25
N TYR A 151 4.77 3.94 -2.21
CA TYR A 151 5.08 2.52 -2.16
C TYR A 151 5.79 2.07 -3.42
N GLN A 152 6.51 0.97 -3.29
CA GLN A 152 7.20 0.30 -4.38
C GLN A 152 6.92 -1.20 -4.30
N LEU A 153 6.49 -1.78 -5.43
CA LEU A 153 6.39 -3.22 -5.63
C LEU A 153 7.59 -3.71 -6.43
N VAL A 154 8.21 -4.79 -5.99
CA VAL A 154 9.28 -5.48 -6.70
C VAL A 154 8.95 -6.97 -6.73
N GLU A 155 8.92 -7.58 -7.91
CA GLU A 155 8.72 -9.01 -8.03
C GLU A 155 9.89 -9.76 -7.37
N SER A 156 9.59 -10.67 -6.46
CA SER A 156 10.59 -11.49 -5.75
C SER A 156 10.59 -12.95 -6.20
N LYS A 157 9.52 -13.37 -6.87
CA LYS A 157 9.38 -14.66 -7.53
C LYS A 157 8.50 -14.52 -8.76
N ALA A 158 8.98 -14.89 -9.92
CA ALA A 158 8.20 -14.96 -11.15
C ALA A 158 7.24 -16.16 -11.15
N PRO A 159 6.16 -16.11 -11.94
CA PRO A 159 5.38 -17.30 -12.29
C PRO A 159 6.26 -18.40 -12.90
N ASP A 160 5.85 -19.66 -12.72
CA ASP A 160 6.62 -20.79 -13.25
C ASP A 160 6.76 -20.72 -14.78
N GLY A 161 7.98 -20.86 -15.27
CA GLY A 161 8.32 -20.76 -16.70
C GLY A 161 8.53 -19.34 -17.23
N TYR A 162 8.59 -18.34 -16.36
CA TYR A 162 8.81 -16.94 -16.73
C TYR A 162 10.08 -16.38 -16.08
N ASN A 163 10.67 -15.40 -16.75
CA ASN A 163 11.78 -14.63 -16.19
C ASN A 163 11.25 -13.62 -15.17
N ILE A 164 11.97 -13.43 -14.07
CA ILE A 164 11.61 -12.45 -13.05
C ILE A 164 11.79 -11.02 -13.59
N ASP A 165 10.80 -10.14 -13.32
CA ASP A 165 10.91 -8.71 -13.53
C ASP A 165 11.30 -8.01 -12.23
N THR A 166 12.55 -7.57 -12.14
CA THR A 166 13.06 -6.86 -10.98
C THR A 166 12.85 -5.35 -11.05
N THR A 167 12.11 -4.87 -12.06
CA THR A 167 11.79 -3.45 -12.22
C THR A 167 10.92 -2.97 -11.06
N PRO A 168 11.31 -1.91 -10.35
CA PRO A 168 10.49 -1.37 -9.29
C PRO A 168 9.26 -0.64 -9.84
N HIS A 169 8.08 -0.98 -9.35
CA HIS A 169 6.82 -0.33 -9.70
C HIS A 169 6.39 0.61 -8.57
N VAL A 170 6.51 1.92 -8.80
CA VAL A 170 6.23 2.95 -7.79
C VAL A 170 4.82 3.47 -7.93
N PHE A 171 4.09 3.59 -6.81
CA PHE A 171 2.76 4.18 -6.76
C PHE A 171 2.55 4.95 -5.44
N ARG A 172 1.55 5.80 -5.41
CA ARG A 172 1.14 6.52 -4.20
C ARG A 172 -0.30 6.23 -3.85
N ILE A 173 -0.55 6.02 -2.58
CA ILE A 173 -1.87 6.08 -1.98
C ILE A 173 -1.96 7.45 -1.32
N GLY A 174 -2.80 8.32 -1.89
CA GLY A 174 -2.97 9.68 -1.41
C GLY A 174 -2.86 10.74 -2.52
N PRO A 175 -2.94 12.03 -2.14
CA PRO A 175 -2.88 13.14 -3.09
C PRO A 175 -1.51 13.30 -3.76
N ALA A 176 -1.47 14.06 -4.85
CA ALA A 176 -0.22 14.51 -5.43
C ALA A 176 0.54 15.40 -4.43
N GLU A 177 1.88 15.38 -4.49
CA GLU A 177 2.72 16.22 -3.64
C GLU A 177 2.42 17.72 -3.89
N GLY A 178 2.32 18.49 -2.82
CA GLY A 178 1.90 19.89 -2.87
C GLY A 178 0.39 20.12 -3.07
N ALA A 179 -0.41 19.06 -3.30
CA ALA A 179 -1.86 19.17 -3.45
C ALA A 179 -2.53 19.49 -2.10
N ASN A 180 -3.64 20.21 -2.17
CA ASN A 180 -4.54 20.43 -1.03
C ASN A 180 -5.74 19.44 -1.09
N VAL A 181 -6.72 19.60 -0.18
CA VAL A 181 -7.92 18.73 -0.08
C VAL A 181 -8.68 18.53 -1.39
N LYS A 182 -8.61 19.48 -2.30
CA LYS A 182 -9.24 19.45 -3.64
C LYS A 182 -8.20 19.25 -4.74
N GLY A 183 -6.99 18.86 -4.35
CA GLY A 183 -5.87 18.73 -5.26
C GLY A 183 -5.92 17.47 -6.12
N THR A 184 -4.94 17.36 -6.96
CA THR A 184 -4.80 16.27 -7.93
C THR A 184 -4.22 15.03 -7.24
N TRP A 185 -4.78 13.87 -7.57
CA TRP A 185 -4.23 12.58 -7.17
C TRP A 185 -2.94 12.28 -7.94
N TYR A 186 -2.00 11.63 -7.26
CA TYR A 186 -0.77 11.21 -7.90
C TYR A 186 -1.03 10.13 -8.96
N THR A 187 -0.40 10.29 -10.11
CA THR A 187 -0.43 9.32 -11.21
C THR A 187 0.99 8.99 -11.62
N SER A 188 1.36 7.72 -11.58
CA SER A 188 2.61 7.23 -12.17
C SER A 188 2.38 6.66 -13.56
N SER A 189 3.44 6.32 -14.29
CA SER A 189 3.35 5.78 -15.63
C SER A 189 2.61 4.44 -15.72
N GLY A 190 2.55 3.65 -14.64
CA GLY A 190 1.91 2.35 -14.59
C GLY A 190 0.71 2.27 -13.66
N PHE A 191 0.64 3.14 -12.66
CA PHE A 191 -0.40 3.10 -11.63
C PHE A 191 -1.25 4.36 -11.67
N LYS A 192 -2.55 4.19 -11.85
CA LYS A 192 -3.50 5.31 -12.01
C LYS A 192 -4.58 5.26 -10.93
N PRO A 193 -4.95 6.39 -10.33
CA PRO A 193 -6.09 6.43 -9.43
C PRO A 193 -7.38 6.17 -10.21
N GLU A 194 -8.23 5.29 -9.68
CA GLU A 194 -9.56 5.01 -10.25
C GLU A 194 -10.60 6.06 -9.85
N THR A 195 -10.31 6.86 -8.84
CA THR A 195 -11.23 7.88 -8.33
C THR A 195 -10.54 9.23 -8.20
N THR A 196 -11.29 10.28 -8.50
CA THR A 196 -10.92 11.67 -8.24
C THR A 196 -11.78 12.27 -7.13
N ALA A 197 -12.37 11.42 -6.28
CA ALA A 197 -13.25 11.86 -5.20
C ALA A 197 -12.53 12.75 -4.19
N ASP A 198 -13.30 13.56 -3.49
CA ASP A 198 -12.84 14.42 -2.40
C ASP A 198 -12.23 13.57 -1.26
N TYR A 199 -11.02 13.86 -0.86
CA TYR A 199 -10.29 13.17 0.21
C TYR A 199 -11.02 13.10 1.55
N GLN A 200 -11.98 13.99 1.78
CA GLN A 200 -12.77 14.03 3.00
C GLN A 200 -13.95 13.07 2.98
N LYS A 201 -14.36 12.60 1.80
CA LYS A 201 -15.62 11.87 1.63
C LYS A 201 -15.47 10.43 1.18
N SER A 202 -14.30 10.05 0.65
CA SER A 202 -14.09 8.72 0.11
C SER A 202 -13.18 7.90 1.03
N ALA A 203 -13.76 6.89 1.68
CA ALA A 203 -13.01 5.84 2.39
C ALA A 203 -12.31 4.87 1.41
N ALA A 204 -12.70 4.87 0.15
CA ALA A 204 -12.20 3.93 -0.86
C ALA A 204 -11.42 4.67 -1.94
N PHE A 205 -10.12 4.77 -1.75
CA PHE A 205 -9.18 5.22 -2.77
C PHE A 205 -8.51 4.01 -3.39
N THR A 206 -8.69 3.80 -4.69
CA THR A 206 -8.10 2.68 -5.43
C THR A 206 -7.14 3.18 -6.49
N VAL A 207 -6.00 2.53 -6.56
CA VAL A 207 -4.98 2.71 -7.59
C VAL A 207 -4.92 1.45 -8.42
N ASP A 208 -5.09 1.56 -9.74
CA ASP A 208 -4.95 0.45 -10.69
C ASP A 208 -3.58 0.49 -11.35
N GLY A 209 -2.80 -0.58 -11.20
CA GLY A 209 -1.51 -0.82 -11.81
C GLY A 209 -1.60 -1.46 -13.19
N GLY A 210 -2.79 -1.79 -13.65
CA GLY A 210 -3.00 -2.46 -14.93
C GLY A 210 -2.33 -3.84 -14.99
N SER A 211 -1.68 -4.12 -16.10
CA SER A 211 -0.95 -5.37 -16.33
C SER A 211 0.55 -5.17 -16.18
N ILE A 212 1.17 -5.94 -15.29
CA ILE A 212 2.61 -6.08 -15.17
C ILE A 212 3.00 -7.40 -15.83
N THR A 213 3.81 -7.34 -16.88
CA THR A 213 4.09 -8.49 -17.74
C THR A 213 5.37 -9.21 -17.29
N ASN A 214 5.46 -10.52 -17.60
CA ASN A 214 6.73 -11.26 -17.58
C ASN A 214 6.99 -11.87 -18.96
N THR A 215 8.26 -11.88 -19.32
CA THR A 215 8.75 -12.55 -20.54
C THR A 215 8.82 -14.06 -20.28
N PRO A 216 8.30 -14.90 -21.18
CA PRO A 216 8.49 -16.35 -21.09
C PRO A 216 9.97 -16.72 -20.96
N GLY A 217 10.30 -17.59 -20.01
CA GLY A 217 11.64 -18.13 -19.87
C GLY A 217 11.99 -19.00 -21.09
N VAL A 218 13.25 -18.97 -21.49
CA VAL A 218 13.74 -19.87 -22.54
C VAL A 218 13.78 -21.28 -21.97
N VAL A 219 12.83 -22.11 -22.34
CA VAL A 219 12.91 -23.55 -22.09
C VAL A 219 13.96 -24.09 -23.07
N LEU A 220 15.18 -24.28 -22.59
CA LEU A 220 16.15 -25.05 -23.37
C LEU A 220 15.57 -26.45 -23.56
N PRO A 221 15.54 -26.98 -24.80
CA PRO A 221 15.09 -28.34 -25.03
C PRO A 221 15.85 -29.26 -24.09
N GLY A 222 15.13 -30.01 -23.26
CA GLY A 222 15.72 -30.93 -22.31
C GLY A 222 16.48 -32.02 -23.05
N THR A 223 17.73 -31.77 -23.38
CA THR A 223 18.68 -32.85 -23.67
C THR A 223 18.93 -33.54 -22.34
N GLY A 224 18.15 -34.60 -22.07
CA GLY A 224 18.10 -35.32 -20.81
C GLY A 224 19.47 -35.57 -20.21
N GLY A 225 19.76 -34.89 -19.12
CA GLY A 225 20.96 -35.10 -18.31
C GLY A 225 20.94 -34.12 -17.12
N GLU A 226 21.38 -34.59 -15.95
CA GLU A 226 21.55 -33.82 -14.71
C GLU A 226 22.45 -32.56 -14.83
N GLY A 227 22.89 -32.22 -16.06
CA GLY A 227 23.87 -31.17 -16.34
C GLY A 227 23.33 -29.74 -16.22
N VAL A 228 22.02 -29.49 -16.36
CA VAL A 228 21.47 -28.14 -16.46
C VAL A 228 21.62 -27.39 -15.14
N ASN A 229 21.34 -28.03 -14.01
CA ASN A 229 21.52 -27.43 -12.70
C ASN A 229 22.99 -27.10 -12.39
N LYS A 230 23.92 -27.94 -12.90
CA LYS A 230 25.35 -27.69 -12.75
C LYS A 230 25.85 -26.56 -13.64
N MET A 231 25.26 -26.36 -14.83
CA MET A 231 25.62 -25.25 -15.73
C MET A 231 25.15 -23.90 -15.18
N TYR A 232 23.94 -23.81 -14.62
CA TYR A 232 23.48 -22.58 -13.95
C TYR A 232 24.33 -22.25 -12.72
N ALA A 233 24.68 -23.25 -11.89
CA ALA A 233 25.57 -23.06 -10.76
C ALA A 233 26.98 -22.59 -11.22
N ALA A 234 27.52 -23.12 -12.31
CA ALA A 234 28.80 -22.69 -12.88
C ALA A 234 28.71 -21.27 -13.48
N GLY A 235 27.61 -20.91 -14.13
CA GLY A 235 27.39 -19.57 -14.68
C GLY A 235 27.32 -18.50 -13.59
N PHE A 236 26.59 -18.74 -12.52
CA PHE A 236 26.52 -17.84 -11.36
C PHE A 236 27.88 -17.71 -10.67
N LEU A 237 28.66 -18.79 -10.54
CA LEU A 237 30.00 -18.75 -9.96
C LEU A 237 30.96 -17.93 -10.82
N ALA A 238 30.91 -18.05 -12.15
CA ALA A 238 31.73 -17.28 -13.06
C ALA A 238 31.47 -15.78 -13.00
N VAL A 239 30.20 -15.38 -12.94
CA VAL A 239 29.80 -13.97 -12.78
C VAL A 239 30.28 -13.43 -11.43
N ALA A 240 30.12 -14.18 -10.34
CA ALA A 240 30.59 -13.78 -9.01
C ALA A 240 32.10 -13.57 -8.96
N ILE A 241 32.86 -14.45 -9.59
CA ILE A 241 34.35 -14.36 -9.68
C ILE A 241 34.76 -13.13 -10.51
N ALA A 242 34.07 -12.86 -11.63
CA ALA A 242 34.35 -11.70 -12.48
C ALA A 242 34.10 -10.39 -11.74
N VAL A 243 33.01 -10.27 -11.00
CA VAL A 243 32.67 -9.07 -10.18
C VAL A 243 33.70 -8.90 -9.04
N ALA A 244 34.06 -9.97 -8.34
CA ALA A 244 35.07 -9.91 -7.28
C ALA A 244 36.46 -9.56 -7.83
N GLY A 245 36.83 -10.07 -9.01
CA GLY A 245 38.09 -9.75 -9.69
C GLY A 245 38.16 -8.29 -10.10
N LEU A 246 37.05 -7.72 -10.59
CA LEU A 246 36.98 -6.32 -10.96
C LEU A 246 37.12 -5.41 -9.73
N ALA A 247 36.46 -5.74 -8.63
CA ALA A 247 36.52 -4.98 -7.37
C ALA A 247 37.96 -4.98 -6.78
N LEU A 248 38.65 -6.11 -6.84
CA LEU A 248 40.03 -6.22 -6.39
C LEU A 248 41.00 -5.45 -7.29
N SER A 249 40.80 -5.42 -8.61
CA SER A 249 41.63 -4.68 -9.56
C SER A 249 41.50 -3.15 -9.38
N LEU A 250 40.30 -2.67 -9.06
CA LEU A 250 40.03 -1.24 -8.76
C LEU A 250 40.67 -0.79 -7.45
N ARG A 251 40.74 -1.68 -6.44
CA ARG A 251 41.36 -1.40 -5.13
C ARG A 251 42.87 -1.34 -5.16
N ARG A 252 43.54 -1.94 -6.18
CA ARG A 252 45.01 -1.89 -6.37
C ARG A 252 45.47 -0.64 -7.17
N ARG A 253 44.55 0.19 -7.66
CA ARG A 253 44.86 1.41 -8.41
C ARG A 253 44.68 2.69 -7.62
N GLN A 254 44.32 2.59 -6.34
CA GLN A 254 44.37 3.65 -5.33
C GLN A 254 45.53 3.39 -4.38
#